data_01bd432d29b7fae3353ba59f92bfbf1a
#
_entry.id   01bd432d29b7fae3353ba59f92bfbf1a
#
_cell.length_a   1.000
_cell.length_b   1.000
_cell.length_c   1.000
_cell.angle_alpha   90.00
_cell.angle_beta   90.00
_cell.angle_gamma   90.00
#
_symmetry.space_group_name_H-M   'P 1'
#
loop_
_entity.id
_entity.type
_entity.pdbx_description
1 polymer ?
#
loop_
_entity_poly.entity_id
_entity_poly.type
_entity_poly.pdbx_seq_one_letter_code
_entity_poly.pdbx_strand_id
1 'polypeptide(L)'
;PGNPYKINITRLIFKDNMYEIGKGLVKYVMEKFGEKGATSFTVTIDECHDELFNLFINGCGFRQCASETLWKIEKPTPQKSHLHWRYAQNSDSKHIAQMYNDEVLNIYKPSLIRQPQEFQAPIFGGFCDYYKTRYLIEECEKILGYFSITTSDNLNYILDITTNSGYDFEYSEIINVMLCEIARKKRAFYPLVKQKKYIKNADKLGEYLKSQNYNPIQTQQILVKDYYKPVKEEASDWKVFILGENQITTN
;
A
#
# COMPACT_ATOMS: atom_id res chain seq x y z
N PRO A 1 10.46 8.32 -3.75
CA PRO A 1 11.21 7.08 -4.07
C PRO A 1 10.44 5.91 -3.49
N GLY A 2 9.92 5.02 -4.37
CA GLY A 2 9.21 3.83 -3.95
C GLY A 2 10.17 2.71 -3.53
N ASN A 3 9.61 1.63 -3.00
CA ASN A 3 10.37 0.40 -2.75
C ASN A 3 10.79 -0.23 -4.10
N PRO A 4 12.10 -0.34 -4.41
CA PRO A 4 12.55 -0.87 -5.71
C PRO A 4 12.22 -2.36 -5.89
N TYR A 5 11.98 -3.08 -4.80
CA TYR A 5 11.64 -4.51 -4.82
C TYR A 5 10.13 -4.77 -4.93
N LYS A 6 9.30 -3.73 -4.78
CA LYS A 6 7.85 -3.84 -4.81
C LYS A 6 7.26 -2.82 -5.79
N ILE A 7 6.68 -3.31 -6.85
CA ILE A 7 6.11 -2.49 -7.93
C ILE A 7 4.59 -2.47 -7.81
N ASN A 8 4.03 -1.27 -7.73
CA ASN A 8 2.59 -1.08 -7.77
C ASN A 8 2.16 -0.69 -9.20
N ILE A 9 1.31 -1.50 -9.81
CA ILE A 9 0.73 -1.23 -11.13
C ILE A 9 -0.50 -0.35 -10.91
N THR A 10 -0.37 0.94 -11.22
CA THR A 10 -1.43 1.93 -10.96
C THR A 10 -2.30 2.23 -12.18
N ARG A 11 -1.80 1.92 -13.39
CA ARG A 11 -2.52 2.21 -14.64
C ARG A 11 -2.08 1.28 -15.75
N LEU A 12 -3.05 0.75 -16.48
CA LEU A 12 -2.87 0.10 -17.77
C LEU A 12 -3.65 0.88 -18.82
N ILE A 13 -3.02 1.16 -19.95
CA ILE A 13 -3.66 1.89 -21.07
C ILE A 13 -3.54 1.01 -22.31
N PHE A 14 -4.69 0.63 -22.88
CA PHE A 14 -4.81 -0.12 -24.12
C PHE A 14 -6.08 0.32 -24.84
N LYS A 15 -6.11 0.16 -26.15
CA LYS A 15 -7.23 0.61 -26.98
C LYS A 15 -8.25 -0.50 -27.17
N ASP A 16 -7.79 -1.69 -27.50
CA ASP A 16 -8.62 -2.84 -27.85
C ASP A 16 -8.06 -4.11 -27.21
N ASN A 17 -8.85 -5.20 -27.16
CA ASN A 17 -8.44 -6.53 -26.69
C ASN A 17 -7.71 -6.51 -25.33
N MET A 18 -8.44 -6.07 -24.30
CA MET A 18 -7.92 -5.90 -22.92
C MET A 18 -7.18 -7.15 -22.43
N TYR A 19 -7.72 -8.34 -22.67
CA TYR A 19 -7.17 -9.56 -22.09
C TYR A 19 -5.80 -9.91 -22.67
N GLU A 20 -5.66 -9.97 -24.00
CA GLU A 20 -4.39 -10.36 -24.63
C GLU A 20 -3.33 -9.25 -24.52
N ILE A 21 -3.70 -8.01 -24.81
CA ILE A 21 -2.78 -6.88 -24.72
C ILE A 21 -2.42 -6.60 -23.27
N GLY A 22 -3.40 -6.59 -22.36
CA GLY A 22 -3.18 -6.38 -20.94
C GLY A 22 -2.26 -7.43 -20.33
N LYS A 23 -2.48 -8.72 -20.66
CA LYS A 23 -1.60 -9.82 -20.24
C LYS A 23 -0.16 -9.65 -20.74
N GLY A 24 0.01 -9.26 -22.02
CA GLY A 24 1.33 -8.97 -22.58
C GLY A 24 2.04 -7.81 -21.89
N LEU A 25 1.30 -6.70 -21.62
CA LEU A 25 1.84 -5.53 -20.92
C LEU A 25 2.25 -5.86 -19.48
N VAL A 26 1.41 -6.55 -18.72
CA VAL A 26 1.71 -6.95 -17.34
C VAL A 26 2.93 -7.85 -17.30
N LYS A 27 3.01 -8.85 -18.19
CA LYS A 27 4.17 -9.74 -18.31
C LYS A 27 5.45 -8.94 -18.62
N TYR A 28 5.40 -8.04 -19.58
CA TYR A 28 6.53 -7.18 -19.93
C TYR A 28 7.00 -6.33 -18.73
N VAL A 29 6.06 -5.70 -18.01
CA VAL A 29 6.38 -4.90 -16.81
C VAL A 29 7.05 -5.79 -15.76
N MET A 30 6.51 -6.98 -15.50
CA MET A 30 7.07 -7.91 -14.51
C MET A 30 8.49 -8.36 -14.88
N GLU A 31 8.74 -8.69 -16.15
CA GLU A 31 10.07 -9.07 -16.65
C GLU A 31 11.06 -7.91 -16.51
N LYS A 32 10.68 -6.71 -16.98
CA LYS A 32 11.55 -5.52 -16.96
C LYS A 32 11.94 -5.06 -15.56
N PHE A 33 10.98 -5.05 -14.64
CA PHE A 33 11.27 -4.67 -13.26
C PHE A 33 11.89 -5.83 -12.46
N GLY A 34 11.54 -7.08 -12.77
CA GLY A 34 12.18 -8.26 -12.20
C GLY A 34 13.67 -8.34 -12.56
N GLU A 35 14.07 -7.97 -13.79
CA GLU A 35 15.48 -7.83 -14.18
C GLU A 35 16.23 -6.80 -13.32
N LYS A 36 15.51 -5.79 -12.79
CA LYS A 36 16.05 -4.75 -11.91
C LYS A 36 15.94 -5.12 -10.41
N GLY A 37 15.51 -6.34 -10.10
CA GLY A 37 15.43 -6.84 -8.73
C GLY A 37 14.06 -6.74 -8.08
N ALA A 38 13.00 -6.36 -8.79
CA ALA A 38 11.65 -6.38 -8.24
C ALA A 38 11.19 -7.82 -7.99
N THR A 39 10.72 -8.09 -6.77
CA THR A 39 10.29 -9.41 -6.31
C THR A 39 8.80 -9.51 -6.05
N SER A 40 8.09 -8.38 -6.00
CA SER A 40 6.65 -8.36 -5.74
C SER A 40 5.96 -7.30 -6.58
N PHE A 41 4.82 -7.66 -7.14
CA PHE A 41 3.96 -6.79 -7.92
C PHE A 41 2.59 -6.72 -7.29
N THR A 42 2.05 -5.52 -7.14
CA THR A 42 0.73 -5.28 -6.57
C THR A 42 -0.13 -4.48 -7.53
N VAL A 43 -1.42 -4.72 -7.50
CA VAL A 43 -2.43 -3.92 -8.19
C VAL A 43 -3.64 -3.79 -7.27
N THR A 44 -4.27 -2.63 -7.29
CA THR A 44 -5.54 -2.39 -6.59
C THR A 44 -6.63 -2.22 -7.63
N ILE A 45 -7.66 -3.05 -7.55
CA ILE A 45 -8.75 -3.13 -8.54
C ILE A 45 -10.06 -2.94 -7.79
N ASP A 46 -10.97 -2.15 -8.37
CA ASP A 46 -12.34 -2.05 -7.90
C ASP A 46 -13.07 -3.38 -8.07
N GLU A 47 -13.78 -3.82 -7.04
CA GLU A 47 -14.48 -5.10 -7.01
C GLU A 47 -15.53 -5.25 -8.13
N CYS A 48 -16.03 -4.14 -8.67
CA CYS A 48 -16.98 -4.15 -9.79
C CYS A 48 -16.33 -4.40 -11.17
N HIS A 49 -15.02 -4.49 -11.28
CA HIS A 49 -14.31 -4.67 -12.56
C HIS A 49 -13.90 -6.13 -12.82
N ASP A 50 -14.88 -6.99 -13.11
CA ASP A 50 -14.69 -8.43 -13.35
C ASP A 50 -13.66 -8.74 -14.45
N GLU A 51 -13.61 -7.94 -15.51
CA GLU A 51 -12.67 -8.14 -16.62
C GLU A 51 -11.21 -7.93 -16.16
N LEU A 52 -10.95 -6.92 -15.33
CA LEU A 52 -9.62 -6.69 -14.75
C LEU A 52 -9.26 -7.80 -13.75
N PHE A 53 -10.23 -8.26 -12.96
CA PHE A 53 -10.02 -9.40 -12.07
C PHE A 53 -9.61 -10.64 -12.86
N ASN A 54 -10.33 -10.95 -13.92
CA ASN A 54 -10.04 -12.10 -14.79
C ASN A 54 -8.64 -11.96 -15.42
N LEU A 55 -8.29 -10.77 -15.92
CA LEU A 55 -6.97 -10.50 -16.48
C LEU A 55 -5.85 -10.77 -15.45
N PHE A 56 -5.95 -10.18 -14.26
CA PHE A 56 -4.88 -10.28 -13.27
C PHE A 56 -4.82 -11.65 -12.62
N ILE A 57 -5.94 -12.25 -12.21
CA ILE A 57 -5.96 -13.54 -11.51
C ILE A 57 -5.71 -14.68 -12.49
N ASN A 58 -6.57 -14.82 -13.52
CA ASN A 58 -6.51 -15.96 -14.43
C ASN A 58 -5.44 -15.76 -15.52
N GLY A 59 -5.33 -14.54 -16.07
CA GLY A 59 -4.39 -14.24 -17.14
C GLY A 59 -2.95 -14.08 -16.68
N CYS A 60 -2.73 -13.41 -15.54
CA CYS A 60 -1.41 -13.04 -15.05
C CYS A 60 -0.98 -13.80 -13.78
N GLY A 61 -1.88 -14.55 -13.13
CA GLY A 61 -1.60 -15.37 -11.96
C GLY A 61 -1.32 -14.56 -10.69
N PHE A 62 -1.98 -13.43 -10.52
CA PHE A 62 -2.04 -12.71 -9.25
C PHE A 62 -2.96 -13.45 -8.28
N ARG A 63 -2.70 -13.29 -6.99
CA ARG A 63 -3.58 -13.79 -5.93
C ARG A 63 -4.25 -12.63 -5.22
N GLN A 64 -5.48 -12.81 -4.80
CA GLN A 64 -6.16 -11.86 -3.93
C GLN A 64 -5.46 -11.87 -2.56
N CYS A 65 -5.14 -10.69 -2.05
CA CYS A 65 -4.42 -10.52 -0.80
C CYS A 65 -5.31 -9.88 0.27
N ALA A 66 -5.80 -8.67 0.02
CA ALA A 66 -6.55 -7.89 1.00
C ALA A 66 -7.56 -6.96 0.32
N SER A 67 -8.39 -6.29 1.10
CA SER A 67 -9.34 -5.31 0.58
C SER A 67 -9.31 -3.98 1.33
N GLU A 68 -9.72 -2.93 0.64
CA GLU A 68 -9.93 -1.59 1.16
C GLU A 68 -11.33 -1.12 0.79
N THR A 69 -12.01 -0.42 1.70
CA THR A 69 -13.32 0.18 1.42
C THR A 69 -13.21 1.70 1.52
N LEU A 70 -13.72 2.41 0.52
CA LEU A 70 -13.82 3.86 0.52
C LEU A 70 -15.21 4.27 1.01
N TRP A 71 -15.22 5.11 2.03
CA TRP A 71 -16.43 5.64 2.67
C TRP A 71 -16.57 7.12 2.37
N LYS A 72 -17.71 7.53 1.84
CA LYS A 72 -17.98 8.92 1.49
C LYS A 72 -18.53 9.68 2.68
N ILE A 73 -17.97 10.86 2.96
CA ILE A 73 -18.55 11.85 3.88
C ILE A 73 -19.37 12.83 3.05
N GLU A 74 -20.69 12.72 3.09
CA GLU A 74 -21.56 13.50 2.20
C GLU A 74 -21.64 14.99 2.55
N LYS A 75 -21.63 15.33 3.84
CA LYS A 75 -21.75 16.71 4.34
C LYS A 75 -20.60 17.00 5.31
N PRO A 76 -19.38 17.24 4.78
CA PRO A 76 -18.26 17.52 5.65
C PRO A 76 -18.48 18.86 6.37
N THR A 77 -18.58 18.80 7.69
CA THR A 77 -18.67 19.98 8.58
C THR A 77 -17.41 20.06 9.42
N PRO A 78 -16.34 20.73 8.94
CA PRO A 78 -15.09 20.82 9.68
C PRO A 78 -15.31 21.50 11.03
N GLN A 79 -14.90 20.85 12.12
CA GLN A 79 -14.97 21.39 13.47
C GLN A 79 -13.55 21.47 14.05
N LYS A 80 -13.34 22.38 15.01
CA LYS A 80 -12.09 22.43 15.74
C LYS A 80 -11.87 21.11 16.48
N SER A 81 -10.71 20.50 16.25
CA SER A 81 -10.27 19.31 16.98
C SER A 81 -9.37 19.73 18.15
N HIS A 82 -9.44 18.98 19.26
CA HIS A 82 -8.56 19.10 20.42
C HIS A 82 -7.38 18.14 20.33
N LEU A 83 -7.30 17.36 19.25
CA LEU A 83 -6.25 16.38 19.03
C LEU A 83 -4.88 17.06 18.91
N HIS A 84 -3.91 16.56 19.68
CA HIS A 84 -2.52 16.99 19.55
C HIS A 84 -1.88 16.27 18.35
N TRP A 85 -1.52 17.03 17.32
CA TRP A 85 -0.94 16.49 16.10
C TRP A 85 0.12 17.42 15.53
N ARG A 86 1.01 16.88 14.71
CA ARG A 86 1.99 17.66 13.92
C ARG A 86 2.12 17.12 12.50
N TYR A 87 2.74 17.92 11.64
CA TYR A 87 3.12 17.45 10.30
C TYR A 87 4.24 16.41 10.41
N ALA A 88 4.13 15.33 9.61
CA ALA A 88 5.17 14.33 9.50
C ALA A 88 6.33 14.84 8.65
N GLN A 89 7.55 14.63 9.13
CA GLN A 89 8.80 14.93 8.44
C GLN A 89 9.38 13.66 7.81
N ASN A 90 10.36 13.81 6.91
CA ASN A 90 11.02 12.64 6.31
C ASN A 90 11.87 11.86 7.33
N SER A 91 12.36 12.51 8.37
CA SER A 91 13.02 11.87 9.52
C SER A 91 12.13 10.88 10.26
N ASP A 92 10.81 11.10 10.29
CA ASP A 92 9.85 10.23 10.98
C ASP A 92 9.57 8.92 10.22
N SER A 93 9.98 8.84 8.96
CA SER A 93 9.60 7.75 8.04
C SER A 93 9.90 6.34 8.58
N LYS A 94 11.00 6.17 9.31
CA LYS A 94 11.38 4.89 9.92
C LYS A 94 10.40 4.48 11.02
N HIS A 95 10.05 5.41 11.91
CA HIS A 95 9.14 5.15 13.02
C HIS A 95 7.69 4.99 12.53
N ILE A 96 7.30 5.76 11.49
CA ILE A 96 6.00 5.58 10.83
C ILE A 96 5.90 4.18 10.21
N ALA A 97 6.94 3.75 9.48
CA ALA A 97 6.97 2.42 8.87
C ALA A 97 6.89 1.31 9.93
N GLN A 98 7.60 1.46 11.04
CA GLN A 98 7.54 0.50 12.15
C GLN A 98 6.13 0.43 12.71
N MET A 99 5.54 1.56 13.13
CA MET A 99 4.18 1.62 13.68
C MET A 99 3.16 1.04 12.68
N TYR A 100 3.23 1.43 11.40
CA TYR A 100 2.34 0.90 10.37
C TYR A 100 2.45 -0.62 10.22
N ASN A 101 3.68 -1.15 10.15
CA ASN A 101 3.91 -2.58 9.98
C ASN A 101 3.51 -3.41 11.19
N ASP A 102 3.60 -2.83 12.40
CA ASP A 102 3.10 -3.46 13.63
C ASP A 102 1.58 -3.58 13.64
N GLU A 103 0.88 -2.65 12.97
CA GLU A 103 -0.57 -2.66 12.85
C GLU A 103 -1.09 -3.54 11.72
N VAL A 104 -0.27 -3.91 10.74
CA VAL A 104 -0.67 -4.88 9.71
C VAL A 104 -0.88 -6.26 10.34
N LEU A 105 -2.03 -6.87 10.10
CA LEU A 105 -2.35 -8.23 10.54
C LEU A 105 -1.33 -9.24 9.99
N ASN A 106 -0.89 -10.18 10.81
CA ASN A 106 0.22 -11.09 10.49
C ASN A 106 0.07 -11.83 9.17
N ILE A 107 -1.15 -12.25 8.82
CA ILE A 107 -1.45 -12.94 7.56
C ILE A 107 -1.13 -12.09 6.32
N TYR A 108 -1.16 -10.76 6.43
CA TYR A 108 -0.92 -9.83 5.32
C TYR A 108 0.50 -9.27 5.30
N LYS A 109 1.27 -9.40 6.39
CA LYS A 109 2.62 -8.84 6.50
C LYS A 109 3.53 -9.19 5.33
N PRO A 110 3.61 -10.44 4.84
CA PRO A 110 4.51 -10.78 3.74
C PRO A 110 4.31 -9.91 2.49
N SER A 111 3.07 -9.45 2.25
CA SER A 111 2.72 -8.69 1.04
C SER A 111 2.53 -7.19 1.29
N LEU A 112 2.09 -6.77 2.48
CA LEU A 112 1.61 -5.40 2.73
C LEU A 112 2.48 -4.56 3.68
N ILE A 113 3.58 -5.10 4.24
CA ILE A 113 4.55 -4.27 4.96
C ILE A 113 5.12 -3.20 4.02
N ARG A 114 5.42 -2.04 4.60
CA ARG A 114 5.95 -0.89 3.87
C ARG A 114 7.34 -0.51 4.36
N GLN A 115 8.16 -0.06 3.43
CA GLN A 115 9.49 0.44 3.75
C GLN A 115 9.45 1.93 4.15
N PRO A 116 10.42 2.43 4.95
CA PRO A 116 10.48 3.83 5.35
C PRO A 116 10.38 4.81 4.17
N GLN A 117 10.95 4.48 3.01
CA GLN A 117 10.94 5.31 1.81
C GLN A 117 9.52 5.59 1.28
N GLU A 118 8.57 4.68 1.52
CA GLU A 118 7.17 4.84 1.10
C GLU A 118 6.42 5.91 1.92
N PHE A 119 6.97 6.28 3.07
CA PHE A 119 6.43 7.33 3.95
C PHE A 119 7.15 8.68 3.79
N GLN A 120 8.15 8.78 2.90
CA GLN A 120 8.84 10.03 2.62
C GLN A 120 8.08 10.88 1.61
N ALA A 121 8.18 12.20 1.74
CA ALA A 121 7.75 13.10 0.69
C ALA A 121 8.75 13.06 -0.47
N PRO A 122 8.30 13.10 -1.74
CA PRO A 122 9.20 13.26 -2.85
C PRO A 122 9.91 14.62 -2.76
N ILE A 123 11.22 14.65 -3.07
CA ILE A 123 12.05 15.87 -3.01
C ILE A 123 11.51 16.96 -3.95
N PHE A 124 10.93 16.56 -5.08
CA PHE A 124 10.35 17.44 -6.10
C PHE A 124 8.82 17.38 -6.16
N GLY A 125 8.16 17.15 -5.03
CA GLY A 125 6.70 16.97 -4.97
C GLY A 125 5.85 18.14 -5.49
N GLY A 126 6.44 19.34 -5.62
CA GLY A 126 5.76 20.52 -6.18
C GLY A 126 5.52 20.47 -7.71
N PHE A 127 6.12 19.52 -8.40
CA PHE A 127 5.95 19.33 -9.86
C PHE A 127 4.97 18.19 -10.21
N CYS A 128 4.41 17.51 -9.20
CA CYS A 128 3.45 16.43 -9.42
C CYS A 128 2.03 16.97 -9.18
N ASP A 129 1.08 16.60 -10.04
CA ASP A 129 -0.36 16.86 -9.86
C ASP A 129 -0.96 16.14 -8.64
N TYR A 130 -0.12 15.44 -7.88
CA TYR A 130 -0.50 14.65 -6.74
C TYR A 130 -0.19 15.38 -5.44
N TYR A 131 -1.25 15.86 -4.76
CA TYR A 131 -1.12 16.46 -3.44
C TYR A 131 -1.16 15.38 -2.34
N LYS A 132 -0.16 15.41 -1.46
CA LYS A 132 -0.09 14.55 -0.28
C LYS A 132 0.36 15.33 0.94
N THR A 133 -0.46 15.36 1.99
CA THR A 133 -0.08 15.89 3.31
C THR A 133 -0.11 14.76 4.33
N ARG A 134 0.82 14.78 5.27
CA ARG A 134 1.05 13.71 6.24
C ARG A 134 1.10 14.29 7.65
N TYR A 135 0.49 13.60 8.58
CA TYR A 135 0.31 14.03 9.96
C TYR A 135 0.63 12.90 10.93
N LEU A 136 1.05 13.27 12.13
CA LEU A 136 1.34 12.35 13.22
C LEU A 136 0.59 12.74 14.48
N ILE A 137 0.17 11.72 15.22
CA ILE A 137 -0.18 11.81 16.63
C ILE A 137 1.01 11.21 17.38
N GLU A 138 1.55 11.97 18.30
CA GLU A 138 2.74 11.58 19.04
C GLU A 138 2.56 11.88 20.54
N GLU A 139 3.02 10.96 21.38
CA GLU A 139 3.06 11.12 22.82
C GLU A 139 4.36 10.51 23.35
N CYS A 140 5.09 11.26 24.18
CA CYS A 140 6.36 10.82 24.76
C CYS A 140 7.35 10.25 23.71
N GLU A 141 7.54 10.98 22.60
CA GLU A 141 8.40 10.60 21.46
C GLU A 141 7.97 9.32 20.71
N LYS A 142 6.82 8.75 21.06
CA LYS A 142 6.26 7.58 20.39
C LYS A 142 5.15 7.98 19.42
N ILE A 143 5.25 7.51 18.18
CA ILE A 143 4.20 7.71 17.19
C ILE A 143 3.05 6.75 17.50
N LEU A 144 1.89 7.32 17.79
CA LEU A 144 0.66 6.60 18.11
C LEU A 144 -0.31 6.54 16.93
N GLY A 145 -0.22 7.48 16.01
CA GLY A 145 -1.06 7.53 14.83
C GLY A 145 -0.39 8.22 13.65
N TYR A 146 -0.68 7.74 12.47
CA TYR A 146 -0.30 8.32 11.19
C TYR A 146 -1.52 8.47 10.32
N PHE A 147 -1.73 9.66 9.79
CA PHE A 147 -2.79 9.90 8.83
C PHE A 147 -2.33 10.80 7.68
N SER A 148 -2.90 10.58 6.52
CA SER A 148 -2.52 11.33 5.33
C SER A 148 -3.72 11.66 4.45
N ILE A 149 -3.63 12.82 3.81
CA ILE A 149 -4.61 13.30 2.83
C ILE A 149 -3.95 13.22 1.47
N THR A 150 -4.61 12.57 0.52
CA THR A 150 -4.12 12.45 -0.86
C THR A 150 -5.20 12.81 -1.85
N THR A 151 -4.84 13.49 -2.93
CA THR A 151 -5.73 13.77 -4.07
C THR A 151 -4.93 13.83 -5.37
N SER A 152 -5.54 13.43 -6.46
CA SER A 152 -4.97 13.53 -7.82
C SER A 152 -5.73 14.53 -8.70
N ASP A 153 -6.93 14.93 -8.31
CA ASP A 153 -7.84 15.79 -9.10
C ASP A 153 -8.23 17.10 -8.36
N ASN A 154 -7.75 17.27 -7.13
CA ASN A 154 -8.11 18.39 -6.25
C ASN A 154 -9.62 18.50 -5.93
N LEU A 155 -10.37 17.44 -6.13
CA LEU A 155 -11.80 17.33 -5.82
C LEU A 155 -12.06 16.18 -4.84
N ASN A 156 -11.58 14.99 -5.18
CA ASN A 156 -11.69 13.80 -4.36
C ASN A 156 -10.46 13.68 -3.44
N TYR A 157 -10.68 13.66 -2.13
CA TYR A 157 -9.62 13.61 -1.12
C TYR A 157 -9.71 12.30 -0.35
N ILE A 158 -8.70 11.46 -0.50
CA ILE A 158 -8.60 10.19 0.23
C ILE A 158 -7.94 10.46 1.58
N LEU A 159 -8.67 10.14 2.65
CA LEU A 159 -8.23 10.20 4.04
C LEU A 159 -7.77 8.80 4.46
N ASP A 160 -6.48 8.63 4.63
CA ASP A 160 -5.85 7.36 5.04
C ASP A 160 -5.41 7.48 6.50
N ILE A 161 -5.97 6.63 7.38
CA ILE A 161 -5.75 6.64 8.82
C ILE A 161 -5.15 5.32 9.26
N THR A 162 -4.10 5.36 10.08
CA THR A 162 -3.53 4.22 10.78
C THR A 162 -3.22 4.63 12.20
N THR A 163 -3.80 3.95 13.17
CA THR A 163 -3.61 4.19 14.60
C THR A 163 -3.04 2.96 15.28
N ASN A 164 -2.25 3.16 16.32
CA ASN A 164 -1.75 2.08 17.15
C ASN A 164 -2.92 1.40 17.90
N SER A 165 -3.04 0.08 17.76
CA SER A 165 -4.15 -0.71 18.32
C SER A 165 -4.13 -0.81 19.83
N GLY A 166 -3.03 -0.47 20.48
CA GLY A 166 -2.90 -0.42 21.94
C GLY A 166 -3.49 0.83 22.59
N TYR A 167 -4.01 1.78 21.80
CA TYR A 167 -4.58 3.03 22.27
C TYR A 167 -5.97 3.23 21.68
N ASP A 168 -6.84 3.89 22.43
CA ASP A 168 -8.16 4.29 21.94
C ASP A 168 -8.10 5.71 21.37
N PHE A 169 -8.61 5.87 20.16
CA PHE A 169 -8.68 7.13 19.45
C PHE A 169 -10.11 7.48 19.06
N GLU A 170 -10.46 8.75 19.23
CA GLU A 170 -11.68 9.28 18.66
C GLU A 170 -11.47 9.61 17.18
N TYR A 171 -11.97 8.77 16.30
CA TYR A 171 -11.85 8.96 14.85
C TYR A 171 -12.50 10.26 14.37
N SER A 172 -13.53 10.76 15.07
CA SER A 172 -14.12 12.07 14.83
C SER A 172 -13.08 13.18 14.85
N GLU A 173 -12.22 13.20 15.87
CA GLU A 173 -11.18 14.21 16.04
C GLU A 173 -10.13 14.15 14.91
N ILE A 174 -9.67 12.94 14.55
CA ILE A 174 -8.72 12.73 13.45
C ILE A 174 -9.32 13.21 12.13
N ILE A 175 -10.55 12.78 11.83
CA ILE A 175 -11.24 13.15 10.59
C ILE A 175 -11.47 14.67 10.55
N ASN A 176 -11.86 15.30 11.66
CA ASN A 176 -12.05 16.73 11.74
C ASN A 176 -10.77 17.52 11.44
N VAL A 177 -9.61 17.07 11.97
CA VAL A 177 -8.31 17.68 11.60
C VAL A 177 -8.12 17.64 10.09
N MET A 178 -8.35 16.49 9.47
CA MET A 178 -8.15 16.30 8.03
C MET A 178 -9.11 17.16 7.21
N LEU A 179 -10.39 17.21 7.61
CA LEU A 179 -11.40 18.07 6.95
C LEU A 179 -11.07 19.55 7.08
N CYS A 180 -10.61 20.02 8.24
CA CYS A 180 -10.17 21.40 8.44
C CYS A 180 -9.00 21.75 7.52
N GLU A 181 -8.04 20.84 7.38
CA GLU A 181 -6.88 21.08 6.50
C GLU A 181 -7.26 21.16 5.02
N ILE A 182 -8.24 20.38 4.56
CA ILE A 182 -8.76 20.48 3.20
C ILE A 182 -9.55 21.80 3.05
N ALA A 183 -10.43 22.10 3.98
CA ALA A 183 -11.30 23.29 3.93
C ALA A 183 -10.52 24.62 3.92
N ARG A 184 -9.32 24.65 4.55
CA ARG A 184 -8.41 25.81 4.45
C ARG A 184 -7.97 26.13 3.03
N LYS A 185 -7.90 25.10 2.17
CA LYS A 185 -7.37 25.21 0.80
C LYS A 185 -8.46 25.19 -0.27
N LYS A 186 -9.59 24.56 0.01
CA LYS A 186 -10.65 24.32 -0.97
C LYS A 186 -12.03 24.61 -0.39
N ARG A 187 -12.88 25.28 -1.18
CA ARG A 187 -14.27 25.55 -0.80
C ARG A 187 -15.20 24.38 -1.05
N ALA A 188 -14.93 23.59 -2.10
CA ALA A 188 -15.69 22.39 -2.45
C ALA A 188 -14.74 21.20 -2.56
N PHE A 189 -15.06 20.10 -1.88
CA PHE A 189 -14.28 18.87 -1.87
C PHE A 189 -15.13 17.68 -1.45
N TYR A 190 -14.72 16.50 -1.87
CA TYR A 190 -15.37 15.21 -1.58
C TYR A 190 -14.41 14.32 -0.80
N PRO A 191 -14.51 14.26 0.53
CA PRO A 191 -13.64 13.44 1.35
C PRO A 191 -14.10 11.98 1.35
N LEU A 192 -13.13 11.08 1.16
CA LEU A 192 -13.30 9.64 1.15
C LEU A 192 -12.40 9.02 2.22
N VAL A 193 -12.96 8.41 3.23
CA VAL A 193 -12.20 7.70 4.27
C VAL A 193 -11.85 6.30 3.78
N LYS A 194 -10.56 5.97 3.81
CA LYS A 194 -10.07 4.65 3.43
C LYS A 194 -10.03 3.72 4.65
N GLN A 195 -10.88 2.70 4.66
CA GLN A 195 -10.83 1.61 5.62
C GLN A 195 -10.00 0.46 5.05
N LYS A 196 -8.86 0.19 5.65
CA LYS A 196 -7.93 -0.91 5.27
C LYS A 196 -8.28 -2.16 6.07
N LYS A 197 -8.89 -3.17 5.46
CA LYS A 197 -9.33 -4.41 6.12
C LYS A 197 -8.18 -5.26 6.70
N TYR A 198 -6.95 -4.94 6.36
CA TYR A 198 -5.75 -5.65 6.80
C TYR A 198 -5.02 -4.99 7.98
N ILE A 199 -5.58 -3.92 8.56
CA ILE A 199 -5.06 -3.23 9.75
C ILE A 199 -5.90 -3.65 10.97
N LYS A 200 -5.25 -3.83 12.13
CA LYS A 200 -5.88 -4.29 13.38
C LYS A 200 -7.12 -3.48 13.79
N ASN A 201 -7.07 -2.15 13.63
CA ASN A 201 -8.17 -1.25 14.01
C ASN A 201 -9.21 -1.02 12.89
N ALA A 202 -9.18 -1.83 11.81
CA ALA A 202 -10.09 -1.66 10.67
C ALA A 202 -11.57 -1.73 11.08
N ASP A 203 -11.92 -2.64 11.98
CA ASP A 203 -13.31 -2.82 12.42
C ASP A 203 -13.77 -1.65 13.29
N LYS A 204 -12.94 -1.15 14.23
CA LYS A 204 -13.25 0.03 15.03
C LYS A 204 -13.52 1.26 14.15
N LEU A 205 -12.69 1.49 13.12
CA LEU A 205 -12.92 2.56 12.15
C LEU A 205 -14.21 2.32 11.37
N GLY A 206 -14.46 1.10 10.92
CA GLY A 206 -15.68 0.75 10.19
C GLY A 206 -16.95 0.93 11.00
N GLU A 207 -16.95 0.55 12.27
CA GLU A 207 -18.07 0.75 13.21
C GLU A 207 -18.33 2.25 13.42
N TYR A 208 -17.27 3.04 13.63
CA TYR A 208 -17.40 4.49 13.72
C TYR A 208 -18.03 5.08 12.45
N LEU A 209 -17.54 4.74 11.25
CA LEU A 209 -18.08 5.27 9.99
C LEU A 209 -19.56 4.90 9.79
N LYS A 210 -19.95 3.67 10.16
CA LYS A 210 -21.36 3.24 10.15
C LYS A 210 -22.21 4.05 11.15
N SER A 211 -21.71 4.28 12.37
CA SER A 211 -22.43 5.05 13.40
C SER A 211 -22.70 6.50 12.98
N GLN A 212 -21.83 7.05 12.13
CA GLN A 212 -22.00 8.38 11.53
C GLN A 212 -22.89 8.37 10.28
N ASN A 213 -23.49 7.22 9.91
CA ASN A 213 -24.28 7.04 8.69
C ASN A 213 -23.51 7.38 7.39
N TYR A 214 -22.19 7.20 7.38
CA TYR A 214 -21.41 7.33 6.15
C TYR A 214 -21.62 6.11 5.26
N ASN A 215 -21.62 6.31 3.95
CA ASN A 215 -21.89 5.26 2.97
C ASN A 215 -20.60 4.71 2.37
N PRO A 216 -20.42 3.38 2.35
CA PRO A 216 -19.37 2.76 1.55
C PRO A 216 -19.75 2.92 0.07
N ILE A 217 -18.85 3.51 -0.72
CA ILE A 217 -19.12 3.77 -2.14
C ILE A 217 -18.34 2.83 -3.06
N GLN A 218 -17.24 2.28 -2.58
CA GLN A 218 -16.35 1.46 -3.39
C GLN A 218 -15.58 0.49 -2.51
N THR A 219 -15.51 -0.76 -2.90
CA THR A 219 -14.58 -1.76 -2.33
C THR A 219 -13.54 -2.10 -3.37
N GLN A 220 -12.28 -2.02 -2.97
CA GLN A 220 -11.13 -2.32 -3.80
C GLN A 220 -10.42 -3.55 -3.27
N GLN A 221 -9.99 -4.42 -4.18
CA GLN A 221 -9.21 -5.61 -3.87
C GLN A 221 -7.74 -5.36 -4.20
N ILE A 222 -6.86 -5.71 -3.28
CA ILE A 222 -5.41 -5.69 -3.49
C ILE A 222 -4.99 -7.07 -3.96
N LEU A 223 -4.51 -7.14 -5.19
CA LEU A 223 -3.96 -8.36 -5.76
C LEU A 223 -2.45 -8.29 -5.73
N VAL A 224 -1.81 -9.42 -5.47
CA VAL A 224 -0.35 -9.53 -5.32
C VAL A 224 0.17 -10.68 -6.16
N LYS A 225 1.30 -10.48 -6.80
CA LYS A 225 2.09 -11.53 -7.43
C LYS A 225 3.55 -11.42 -7.03
N ASP A 226 4.06 -12.49 -6.43
CA ASP A 226 5.49 -12.64 -6.17
C ASP A 226 6.19 -13.09 -7.45
N TYR A 227 7.33 -12.51 -7.75
CA TYR A 227 8.12 -12.78 -8.93
C TYR A 227 9.51 -13.23 -8.51
N TYR A 228 9.82 -14.49 -8.79
CA TYR A 228 11.14 -15.04 -8.58
C TYR A 228 11.75 -15.33 -9.95
N LYS A 229 12.83 -14.62 -10.28
CA LYS A 229 13.65 -15.02 -11.42
C LYS A 229 14.39 -16.29 -11.00
N PRO A 230 14.25 -17.41 -11.72
CA PRO A 230 15.09 -18.58 -11.45
C PRO A 230 16.54 -18.14 -11.61
N VAL A 231 17.32 -18.19 -10.54
CA VAL A 231 18.77 -18.07 -10.64
C VAL A 231 19.18 -19.27 -11.45
N LYS A 232 19.71 -19.07 -12.66
CA LYS A 232 20.47 -20.13 -13.32
C LYS A 232 21.65 -20.37 -12.40
N GLU A 233 21.63 -21.48 -11.68
CA GLU A 233 22.85 -21.98 -11.06
C GLU A 233 23.85 -22.06 -12.22
N GLU A 234 24.91 -21.26 -12.18
CA GLU A 234 26.08 -21.53 -12.98
C GLU A 234 26.45 -22.97 -12.62
N ALA A 235 26.45 -23.83 -13.62
CA ALA A 235 26.82 -25.22 -13.43
C ALA A 235 28.17 -25.16 -12.73
N SER A 236 28.17 -25.34 -11.40
CA SER A 236 29.40 -25.48 -10.65
C SER A 236 30.01 -26.73 -11.19
N ASP A 237 31.16 -26.61 -11.87
CA ASP A 237 32.01 -27.74 -12.24
C ASP A 237 32.44 -28.44 -10.95
N TRP A 238 31.58 -29.30 -10.44
CA TRP A 238 31.92 -30.27 -9.42
C TRP A 238 32.89 -31.24 -10.06
N LYS A 239 34.19 -30.92 -9.99
CA LYS A 239 35.22 -31.89 -10.25
C LYS A 239 35.08 -32.95 -9.14
N VAL A 240 34.41 -34.03 -9.46
CA VAL A 240 34.39 -35.23 -8.63
C VAL A 240 35.84 -35.74 -8.59
N PHE A 241 36.57 -35.45 -7.51
CA PHE A 241 37.83 -36.13 -7.23
C PHE A 241 37.47 -37.54 -6.81
N ILE A 242 37.55 -38.47 -7.77
CA ILE A 242 37.59 -39.90 -7.50
C ILE A 242 38.95 -40.15 -6.85
N LEU A 243 38.98 -40.31 -5.52
CA LEU A 243 40.13 -40.82 -4.80
C LEU A 243 40.37 -42.23 -5.32
N GLY A 244 41.49 -42.44 -6.02
CA GLY A 244 41.87 -43.73 -6.57
C GLY A 244 41.98 -44.78 -5.47
N GLU A 245 41.42 -45.95 -5.73
CA GLU A 245 41.58 -47.13 -4.91
C GLU A 245 43.07 -47.46 -4.78
N ASN A 246 43.57 -47.43 -3.54
CA ASN A 246 44.87 -47.98 -3.20
C ASN A 246 44.80 -49.48 -3.38
N GLN A 247 45.46 -49.99 -4.44
CA GLN A 247 45.76 -51.44 -4.54
C GLN A 247 46.68 -51.81 -3.39
N ILE A 248 46.16 -52.60 -2.48
CA ILE A 248 46.96 -53.30 -1.46
C ILE A 248 47.56 -54.50 -2.20
N THR A 249 48.83 -54.40 -2.54
CA THR A 249 49.63 -55.57 -2.95
C THR A 249 50.10 -56.27 -1.69
N THR A 250 49.54 -57.44 -1.42
CA THR A 250 50.09 -58.45 -0.46
C THR A 250 51.23 -59.23 -1.12
N ASN A 251 52.39 -59.11 -0.50
CA ASN A 251 53.46 -60.16 -0.59
C ASN A 251 53.41 -61.01 0.66
#